data_7ab362981b7b7bbc01a8de0beae9f432
#
_entry.id   7ab362981b7b7bbc01a8de0beae9f432
#
_cell.length_a   1.000
_cell.length_b   1.000
_cell.length_c   1.000
_cell.angle_alpha   90.00
_cell.angle_beta   90.00
_cell.angle_gamma   90.00
#
_symmetry.space_group_name_H-M   'P 1'
#
loop_
_entity.id
_entity.type
_entity.pdbx_description
1 polymer ?
#
loop_
_entity_poly.entity_id
_entity_poly.type
_entity_poly.pdbx_seq_one_letter_code
_entity_poly.pdbx_strand_id
1 'polypeptide(L)'
;RHLPVAAKLVREFPDQPFVVDHLAKPAIRDAQVSPWKEDLRRLAEFPNVLCKLSGMVTEAKWKQWRDDDFHRYMDIVLDAFGARRVMIGSDWPVCTLSGDYASTMGIVIDYVQQLPAEARENILGGACARFYGISPSPQTGSEPIEHEPLSP
;
A
#
# COMPACT_ATOMS: atom_id res chain seq x y z
N ARG A 1 1.12 18.29 -5.51
CA ARG A 1 0.16 19.40 -5.66
C ARG A 1 -0.96 19.38 -4.63
N HIS A 2 -1.52 18.21 -4.28
CA HIS A 2 -2.74 18.11 -3.47
C HIS A 2 -2.47 17.91 -1.97
N LEU A 3 -1.30 17.42 -1.57
CA LEU A 3 -0.97 17.10 -0.18
C LEU A 3 -1.16 18.28 0.80
N PRO A 4 -0.73 19.53 0.49
CA PRO A 4 -0.99 20.66 1.39
C PRO A 4 -2.47 20.98 1.58
N VAL A 5 -3.31 20.73 0.56
CA VAL A 5 -4.76 20.91 0.64
C VAL A 5 -5.39 19.76 1.44
N ALA A 6 -4.93 18.53 1.24
CA ALA A 6 -5.36 17.36 2.02
C ALA A 6 -5.08 17.56 3.52
N ALA A 7 -3.91 18.09 3.88
CA ALA A 7 -3.59 18.38 5.29
C ALA A 7 -4.53 19.41 5.94
N LYS A 8 -5.01 20.40 5.17
CA LYS A 8 -6.03 21.34 5.65
C LYS A 8 -7.37 20.65 5.88
N LEU A 9 -7.81 19.82 4.93
CA LEU A 9 -9.04 19.06 5.03
C LEU A 9 -9.02 18.12 6.24
N VAL A 10 -7.97 17.33 6.41
CA VAL A 10 -7.84 16.38 7.53
C VAL A 10 -7.92 17.08 8.88
N ARG A 11 -7.35 18.27 9.00
CA ARG A 11 -7.38 19.07 10.24
C ARG A 11 -8.80 19.47 10.63
N GLU A 12 -9.68 19.69 9.66
CA GLU A 12 -11.08 20.07 9.91
C GLU A 12 -11.95 18.87 10.32
N PHE A 13 -11.47 17.64 10.05
CA PHE A 13 -12.20 16.39 10.33
C PHE A 13 -11.35 15.40 11.13
N PRO A 14 -11.00 15.72 12.39
CA PRO A 14 -10.06 14.89 13.18
C PRO A 14 -10.57 13.49 13.49
N ASP A 15 -11.89 13.30 13.55
CA ASP A 15 -12.52 12.01 13.86
C ASP A 15 -12.79 11.15 12.61
N GLN A 16 -12.62 11.72 11.42
CA GLN A 16 -12.81 11.01 10.16
C GLN A 16 -11.53 10.29 9.77
N PRO A 17 -11.53 8.96 9.54
CA PRO A 17 -10.38 8.28 8.99
C PRO A 17 -10.18 8.62 7.51
N PHE A 18 -8.93 8.84 7.14
CA PHE A 18 -8.52 9.12 5.76
C PHE A 18 -7.47 8.13 5.30
N VAL A 19 -7.43 7.87 3.99
CA VAL A 19 -6.34 7.11 3.37
C VAL A 19 -5.78 7.87 2.18
N VAL A 20 -4.46 7.95 2.13
CA VAL A 20 -3.73 8.49 0.97
C VAL A 20 -3.55 7.36 -0.04
N ASP A 21 -4.21 7.46 -1.18
CA ASP A 21 -4.03 6.51 -2.26
C ASP A 21 -2.69 6.73 -2.98
N HIS A 22 -2.05 5.62 -3.38
CA HIS A 22 -0.93 5.60 -4.31
C HIS A 22 0.25 6.49 -3.87
N LEU A 23 0.60 6.48 -2.57
CA LEU A 23 1.65 7.33 -1.99
C LEU A 23 1.49 8.83 -2.34
N ALA A 24 0.28 9.27 -2.71
CA ALA A 24 0.03 10.58 -3.31
C ALA A 24 0.85 10.87 -4.59
N LYS A 25 1.18 9.82 -5.35
CA LYS A 25 1.81 9.87 -6.68
C LYS A 25 3.11 10.70 -6.72
N PRO A 26 4.19 10.23 -6.08
CA PRO A 26 5.51 10.84 -6.18
C PRO A 26 6.06 10.77 -7.62
N ALA A 27 6.91 11.72 -8.00
CA ALA A 27 7.54 11.74 -9.33
C ALA A 27 8.67 10.69 -9.43
N ILE A 28 8.33 9.41 -9.41
CA ILE A 28 9.28 8.28 -9.42
C ILE A 28 10.09 8.27 -10.69
N ARG A 29 9.46 8.53 -11.85
CA ARG A 29 10.12 8.59 -13.15
C ARG A 29 11.34 9.51 -13.17
N ASP A 30 11.25 10.62 -12.44
CA ASP A 30 12.25 11.66 -12.41
C ASP A 30 13.17 11.55 -11.18
N ALA A 31 13.02 10.48 -10.40
CA ALA A 31 13.69 10.24 -9.13
C ALA A 31 13.56 11.43 -8.13
N GLN A 32 12.50 12.23 -8.27
CA GLN A 32 12.24 13.37 -7.39
C GLN A 32 11.57 12.93 -6.09
N VAL A 33 12.07 13.49 -5.00
CA VAL A 33 11.56 13.21 -3.66
C VAL A 33 10.90 14.45 -3.05
N SER A 34 11.55 15.62 -3.16
CA SER A 34 10.99 16.89 -2.70
C SER A 34 10.18 17.58 -3.81
N PRO A 35 9.11 18.30 -3.48
CA PRO A 35 8.55 18.57 -2.13
C PRO A 35 7.59 17.48 -1.61
N TRP A 36 7.38 16.38 -2.35
CA TRP A 36 6.44 15.31 -1.99
C TRP A 36 6.71 14.74 -0.59
N LYS A 37 7.97 14.46 -0.25
CA LYS A 37 8.37 13.89 1.05
C LYS A 37 7.97 14.77 2.22
N GLU A 38 8.23 16.08 2.12
CA GLU A 38 7.94 17.05 3.17
C GLU A 38 6.43 17.17 3.39
N ASP A 39 5.67 17.26 2.30
CA ASP A 39 4.22 17.37 2.35
C ASP A 39 3.56 16.07 2.85
N LEU A 40 4.10 14.91 2.47
CA LEU A 40 3.63 13.62 2.95
C LEU A 40 3.87 13.45 4.45
N ARG A 41 5.05 13.85 4.95
CA ARG A 41 5.37 13.82 6.38
C ARG A 41 4.44 14.71 7.21
N ARG A 42 4.11 15.91 6.72
CA ARG A 42 3.12 16.80 7.39
C ARG A 42 1.74 16.14 7.45
N LEU A 43 1.34 15.43 6.40
CA LEU A 43 0.08 14.71 6.40
C LEU A 43 0.09 13.50 7.35
N ALA A 44 1.24 12.85 7.49
CA ALA A 44 1.43 11.71 8.40
C ALA A 44 1.40 12.10 9.90
N GLU A 45 1.56 13.39 10.23
CA GLU A 45 1.39 13.89 11.61
C GLU A 45 -0.03 13.70 12.13
N PHE A 46 -1.02 13.57 11.25
CA PHE A 46 -2.40 13.31 11.64
C PHE A 46 -2.61 11.80 11.87
N PRO A 47 -3.01 11.40 13.11
CA PRO A 47 -3.11 9.98 13.48
C PRO A 47 -4.23 9.24 12.74
N ASN A 48 -5.24 9.95 12.24
CA ASN A 48 -6.38 9.45 11.48
C ASN A 48 -6.10 9.25 9.98
N VAL A 49 -4.84 9.43 9.54
CA VAL A 49 -4.45 9.23 8.14
C VAL A 49 -3.60 7.98 7.98
N LEU A 50 -3.97 7.16 6.99
CA LEU A 50 -3.24 5.99 6.52
C LEU A 50 -2.69 6.24 5.11
N CYS A 51 -1.81 5.35 4.62
CA CYS A 51 -1.25 5.44 3.27
C CYS A 51 -1.25 4.08 2.58
N LYS A 52 -1.54 4.05 1.27
CA LYS A 52 -1.45 2.85 0.43
C LYS A 52 -0.14 2.81 -0.34
N LEU A 53 0.58 1.70 -0.22
CA LEU A 53 1.67 1.32 -1.13
C LEU A 53 1.05 0.69 -2.38
N SER A 54 0.75 1.53 -3.35
CA SER A 54 0.11 1.16 -4.61
C SER A 54 0.38 2.20 -5.70
N GLY A 55 0.05 1.94 -6.96
CA GLY A 55 0.12 2.90 -8.05
C GLY A 55 1.51 3.46 -8.36
N MET A 56 2.56 2.77 -7.93
CA MET A 56 3.94 3.23 -8.11
C MET A 56 4.43 3.03 -9.56
N VAL A 57 4.07 1.91 -10.18
CA VAL A 57 4.54 1.54 -11.52
C VAL A 57 4.10 2.52 -12.60
N THR A 58 2.95 3.17 -12.41
CA THR A 58 2.42 4.17 -13.35
C THR A 58 3.09 5.54 -13.22
N GLU A 59 3.73 5.80 -12.08
CA GLU A 59 4.52 7.01 -11.83
C GLU A 59 6.00 6.84 -12.22
N ALA A 60 6.42 5.61 -12.54
CA ALA A 60 7.76 5.28 -13.00
C ALA A 60 7.91 5.35 -14.53
N LYS A 61 9.07 4.98 -15.08
CA LYS A 61 9.23 4.78 -16.53
C LYS A 61 8.51 3.50 -16.94
N TRP A 62 7.43 3.61 -17.64
CA TRP A 62 6.55 2.50 -17.98
C TRP A 62 7.31 1.34 -18.65
N LYS A 63 7.12 0.13 -18.12
CA LYS A 63 7.74 -1.11 -18.59
C LYS A 63 9.28 -1.12 -18.59
N GLN A 64 9.91 -0.16 -17.89
CA GLN A 64 11.36 -0.01 -17.77
C GLN A 64 11.81 0.20 -16.33
N TRP A 65 10.91 0.08 -15.37
CA TRP A 65 11.20 0.20 -13.95
C TRP A 65 11.84 -1.08 -13.39
N ARG A 66 12.51 -0.93 -12.27
CA ARG A 66 13.06 -2.01 -11.46
C ARG A 66 12.55 -1.86 -10.04
N ASP A 67 12.49 -2.93 -9.28
CA ASP A 67 11.97 -2.93 -7.90
C ASP A 67 12.69 -1.91 -7.02
N ASP A 68 14.00 -1.77 -7.17
CA ASP A 68 14.81 -0.79 -6.43
C ASP A 68 14.39 0.66 -6.67
N ASP A 69 13.75 0.97 -7.78
CA ASP A 69 13.26 2.33 -8.06
C ASP A 69 12.19 2.78 -7.05
N PHE A 70 11.52 1.83 -6.40
CA PHE A 70 10.42 2.07 -5.48
C PHE A 70 10.84 2.09 -4.01
N HIS A 71 11.92 1.41 -3.62
CA HIS A 71 12.33 1.20 -2.23
C HIS A 71 12.42 2.50 -1.45
N ARG A 72 13.12 3.51 -1.97
CA ARG A 72 13.27 4.80 -1.27
C ARG A 72 11.94 5.51 -0.99
N TYR A 73 10.91 5.31 -1.83
CA TYR A 73 9.60 5.90 -1.62
C TYR A 73 8.82 5.14 -0.57
N MET A 74 8.93 3.81 -0.55
CA MET A 74 8.35 2.95 0.49
C MET A 74 9.00 3.21 1.85
N ASP A 75 10.33 3.38 1.91
CA ASP A 75 11.06 3.76 3.13
C ASP A 75 10.51 5.07 3.70
N ILE A 76 10.34 6.10 2.86
CA ILE A 76 9.81 7.41 3.29
C ILE A 76 8.38 7.28 3.85
N VAL A 77 7.54 6.46 3.22
CA VAL A 77 6.18 6.22 3.71
C VAL A 77 6.21 5.49 5.06
N LEU A 78 7.03 4.45 5.20
CA LEU A 78 7.15 3.71 6.46
C LEU A 78 7.72 4.57 7.59
N ASP A 79 8.73 5.39 7.32
CA ASP A 79 9.27 6.36 8.27
C ASP A 79 8.21 7.35 8.75
N ALA A 80 7.34 7.82 7.83
CA ALA A 80 6.35 8.84 8.14
C ALA A 80 5.12 8.29 8.87
N PHE A 81 4.56 7.17 8.41
CA PHE A 81 3.29 6.61 8.90
C PHE A 81 3.47 5.48 9.90
N GLY A 82 4.61 4.79 9.88
CA GLY A 82 4.80 3.52 10.58
C GLY A 82 3.95 2.39 9.98
N ALA A 83 4.38 1.14 10.14
CA ALA A 83 3.75 -0.03 9.52
C ALA A 83 2.25 -0.20 9.86
N ARG A 84 1.80 0.30 11.02
CA ARG A 84 0.40 0.18 11.45
C ARG A 84 -0.58 1.03 10.63
N ARG A 85 -0.09 2.06 9.94
CA ARG A 85 -0.88 2.98 9.11
C ARG A 85 -0.56 2.90 7.63
N VAL A 86 0.06 1.79 7.21
CA VAL A 86 0.40 1.52 5.81
C VAL A 86 -0.31 0.25 5.36
N MET A 87 -0.86 0.23 4.15
CA MET A 87 -1.50 -0.92 3.56
C MET A 87 -1.09 -1.12 2.11
N ILE A 88 -1.05 -2.37 1.65
CA ILE A 88 -0.79 -2.73 0.26
C ILE A 88 -2.01 -2.46 -0.63
N GLY A 89 -1.77 -2.18 -1.91
CA GLY A 89 -2.79 -2.11 -2.95
C GLY A 89 -2.19 -2.33 -4.34
N SER A 90 -2.99 -2.82 -5.27
CA SER A 90 -2.54 -3.12 -6.63
C SER A 90 -2.64 -1.95 -7.61
N ASP A 91 -3.58 -1.03 -7.38
CA ASP A 91 -4.01 -0.05 -8.39
C ASP A 91 -4.54 -0.73 -9.67
N TRP A 92 -5.06 -1.98 -9.56
CA TRP A 92 -5.67 -2.66 -10.70
C TRP A 92 -7.03 -2.01 -11.04
N PRO A 93 -7.37 -1.81 -12.32
CA PRO A 93 -6.64 -2.24 -13.50
C PRO A 93 -5.59 -1.24 -14.01
N VAL A 94 -5.43 -0.07 -13.40
CA VAL A 94 -4.54 1.00 -13.88
C VAL A 94 -3.08 0.57 -13.93
N CYS A 95 -2.63 -0.27 -13.00
CA CYS A 95 -1.27 -0.82 -12.99
C CYS A 95 -0.89 -1.52 -14.30
N THR A 96 -1.87 -2.07 -15.06
CA THR A 96 -1.61 -2.79 -16.31
C THR A 96 -1.06 -1.92 -17.43
N LEU A 97 -1.09 -0.61 -17.29
CA LEU A 97 -0.43 0.32 -18.19
C LEU A 97 1.10 0.16 -18.16
N SER A 98 1.66 -0.25 -17.02
CA SER A 98 3.11 -0.27 -16.79
C SER A 98 3.66 -1.63 -16.34
N GLY A 99 2.83 -2.52 -15.78
CA GLY A 99 3.21 -3.88 -15.34
C GLY A 99 1.98 -4.76 -15.23
N ASP A 100 2.15 -6.08 -15.11
CA ASP A 100 1.05 -6.97 -14.77
C ASP A 100 0.72 -6.93 -13.26
N TYR A 101 -0.39 -7.56 -12.89
CA TYR A 101 -0.84 -7.58 -11.49
C TYR A 101 0.19 -8.24 -10.55
N ALA A 102 0.75 -9.38 -10.96
CA ALA A 102 1.65 -10.14 -10.12
C ALA A 102 2.96 -9.39 -9.86
N SER A 103 3.59 -8.83 -10.90
CA SER A 103 4.80 -8.02 -10.76
C SER A 103 4.55 -6.76 -9.93
N THR A 104 3.41 -6.09 -10.12
CA THR A 104 3.06 -4.89 -9.34
C THR A 104 2.88 -5.18 -7.85
N MET A 105 2.19 -6.28 -7.52
CA MET A 105 2.03 -6.70 -6.12
C MET A 105 3.34 -7.22 -5.54
N GLY A 106 4.16 -7.91 -6.35
CA GLY A 106 5.48 -8.44 -5.98
C GLY A 106 6.38 -7.37 -5.38
N ILE A 107 6.43 -6.16 -5.96
CA ILE A 107 7.23 -5.03 -5.45
C ILE A 107 7.03 -4.81 -3.95
N VAL A 108 5.78 -4.74 -3.50
CA VAL A 108 5.49 -4.49 -2.07
C VAL A 108 5.66 -5.76 -1.25
N ILE A 109 5.22 -6.92 -1.77
CA ILE A 109 5.33 -8.21 -1.08
C ILE A 109 6.79 -8.53 -0.77
N ASP A 110 7.69 -8.38 -1.75
CA ASP A 110 9.11 -8.68 -1.60
C ASP A 110 9.81 -7.67 -0.68
N TYR A 111 9.46 -6.39 -0.84
CA TYR A 111 9.97 -5.35 0.04
C TYR A 111 9.63 -5.60 1.51
N VAL A 112 8.41 -6.00 1.85
CA VAL A 112 8.02 -6.22 3.24
C VAL A 112 8.59 -7.50 3.86
N GLN A 113 9.16 -8.44 3.07
CA GLN A 113 9.79 -9.66 3.61
C GLN A 113 10.95 -9.35 4.56
N GLN A 114 11.64 -8.23 4.37
CA GLN A 114 12.74 -7.79 5.24
C GLN A 114 12.28 -7.11 6.53
N LEU A 115 10.98 -6.85 6.68
CA LEU A 115 10.40 -6.21 7.85
C LEU A 115 10.05 -7.25 8.94
N PRO A 116 9.95 -6.83 10.23
CA PRO A 116 9.43 -7.68 11.30
C PRO A 116 8.05 -8.26 10.96
N ALA A 117 7.75 -9.46 11.45
CA ALA A 117 6.50 -10.18 11.14
C ALA A 117 5.25 -9.34 11.40
N GLU A 118 5.17 -8.65 12.54
CA GLU A 118 4.04 -7.78 12.89
C GLU A 118 3.85 -6.65 11.84
N ALA A 119 4.94 -6.03 11.40
CA ALA A 119 4.90 -4.97 10.39
C ALA A 119 4.38 -5.51 9.04
N ARG A 120 4.89 -6.67 8.64
CA ARG A 120 4.48 -7.36 7.42
C ARG A 120 2.99 -7.71 7.42
N GLU A 121 2.50 -8.33 8.51
CA GLU A 121 1.08 -8.68 8.67
C GLU A 121 0.18 -7.43 8.63
N ASN A 122 0.60 -6.35 9.27
CA ASN A 122 -0.14 -5.09 9.23
C ASN A 122 -0.24 -4.52 7.80
N ILE A 123 0.87 -4.47 7.07
CA ILE A 123 0.89 -3.89 5.71
C ILE A 123 0.11 -4.75 4.73
N LEU A 124 0.25 -6.09 4.79
CA LEU A 124 -0.37 -7.01 3.84
C LEU A 124 -1.88 -7.19 4.05
N GLY A 125 -2.43 -6.82 5.21
CA GLY A 125 -3.87 -6.96 5.42
C GLY A 125 -4.42 -6.27 6.67
N GLY A 126 -3.68 -6.29 7.79
CA GLY A 126 -4.17 -5.80 9.07
C GLY A 126 -4.61 -4.33 9.07
N ALA A 127 -3.83 -3.44 8.44
CA ALA A 127 -4.19 -2.03 8.33
C ALA A 127 -5.46 -1.83 7.48
N CYS A 128 -5.57 -2.56 6.37
CA CYS A 128 -6.73 -2.54 5.48
C CYS A 128 -7.99 -3.04 6.22
N ALA A 129 -7.89 -4.17 6.91
CA ALA A 129 -9.00 -4.74 7.68
C ALA A 129 -9.53 -3.75 8.73
N ARG A 130 -8.63 -3.11 9.49
CA ARG A 130 -9.04 -2.11 10.49
C ARG A 130 -9.68 -0.88 9.86
N PHE A 131 -9.09 -0.36 8.79
CA PHE A 131 -9.59 0.86 8.14
C PHE A 131 -10.98 0.68 7.53
N TYR A 132 -11.21 -0.47 6.88
CA TYR A 132 -12.48 -0.75 6.18
C TYR A 132 -13.48 -1.56 7.04
N GLY A 133 -13.16 -1.88 8.30
CA GLY A 133 -14.04 -2.65 9.17
C GLY A 133 -14.26 -4.09 8.70
N ILE A 134 -13.26 -4.70 8.06
CA ILE A 134 -13.33 -6.07 7.56
C ILE A 134 -12.98 -7.03 8.69
N SER A 135 -13.94 -7.86 9.10
CA SER A 135 -13.67 -8.96 10.02
C SER A 135 -13.02 -10.13 9.27
N PRO A 136 -12.01 -10.81 9.85
CA PRO A 136 -11.51 -12.04 9.27
C PRO A 136 -12.67 -13.03 9.17
N SER A 137 -12.89 -13.63 8.00
CA SER A 137 -13.82 -14.76 7.89
C SER A 137 -13.31 -15.87 8.82
N PRO A 138 -14.20 -16.57 9.58
CA PRO A 138 -13.79 -17.76 10.28
C PRO A 138 -13.15 -18.70 9.25
N GLN A 139 -11.94 -19.16 9.53
CA GLN A 139 -11.32 -20.20 8.72
C GLN A 139 -12.23 -21.41 8.81
N THR A 140 -13.06 -21.63 7.78
CA THR A 140 -13.68 -22.94 7.59
C THR A 140 -12.52 -23.90 7.39
N GLY A 141 -12.29 -24.76 8.40
CA GLY A 141 -11.28 -25.78 8.33
C GLY A 141 -11.43 -26.49 7.00
N SER A 142 -10.35 -26.68 6.30
CA SER A 142 -10.29 -27.50 5.10
C SER A 142 -10.76 -28.90 5.46
N GLU A 143 -12.03 -29.20 5.27
CA GLU A 143 -12.47 -30.60 5.24
C GLU A 143 -11.73 -31.27 4.08
N PRO A 144 -11.10 -32.42 4.30
CA PRO A 144 -10.47 -33.17 3.23
C PRO A 144 -11.55 -33.51 2.21
N ILE A 145 -11.32 -33.18 0.94
CA ILE A 145 -12.17 -33.64 -0.16
C ILE A 145 -11.99 -35.16 -0.21
N GLU A 146 -12.94 -35.90 0.33
CA GLU A 146 -13.01 -37.36 0.13
C GLU A 146 -13.33 -37.61 -1.35
N HIS A 147 -12.31 -38.04 -2.08
CA HIS A 147 -12.51 -38.57 -3.43
C HIS A 147 -13.23 -39.94 -3.32
N GLU A 148 -14.51 -39.96 -3.60
CA GLU A 148 -15.22 -41.21 -3.84
C GLU A 148 -14.61 -41.91 -5.07
N PRO A 149 -14.20 -43.19 -4.95
CA PRO A 149 -13.70 -43.93 -6.11
C PRO A 149 -14.86 -44.22 -7.06
N LEU A 150 -14.70 -43.83 -8.31
CA LEU A 150 -15.60 -44.24 -9.39
C LEU A 150 -15.58 -45.77 -9.46
N SER A 151 -16.72 -46.36 -9.15
CA SER A 151 -16.94 -47.81 -9.33
C SER A 151 -16.99 -48.19 -10.82
N PRO A 152 -16.50 -49.37 -11.21
CA PRO A 152 -16.33 -49.81 -12.58
C PRO A 152 -17.65 -50.05 -13.35
#